data_f0a12a8b7a788a3015860f9bf2cad7ac
#
_entry.id   f0a12a8b7a788a3015860f9bf2cad7ac
#
_cell.length_a   1.000
_cell.length_b   1.000
_cell.length_c   1.000
_cell.angle_alpha   90.00
_cell.angle_beta   90.00
_cell.angle_gamma   90.00
#
_symmetry.space_group_name_H-M   'P 1'
#
loop_
_entity.id
_entity.type
_entity.pdbx_description
1 polymer ?
#
loop_
_entity_poly.entity_id
_entity_poly.type
_entity_poly.pdbx_seq_one_letter_code
_entity_poly.pdbx_strand_id
1 'polypeptide(L)'
;EPIKERTELIRKNKKTAPRRESILEYSRYDARPGDRLIFFSDGVTQSGMGSMVFPFGWGFENVQTFVLQCIEENPNISARELARKVVQQASSFDGFSPKDDITCGVIYFRNPRDMLVVTGPPVLKENDKVVAQLFDSFDGRKIVCGGTTANILSRELNRKINVILKDIDPVVPPISEMEGADMVTEGIITMGKVSEILENGGN
;
A
#
# COMPACT_ATOMS: atom_id res chain seq x y z
N GLU A 1 8.54 -9.34 22.96
CA GLU A 1 9.37 -10.39 22.32
C GLU A 1 8.46 -11.52 21.85
N PRO A 2 8.66 -12.06 20.65
CA PRO A 2 7.86 -13.17 20.17
C PRO A 2 8.15 -14.42 20.99
N ILE A 3 7.11 -15.11 21.42
CA ILE A 3 7.23 -16.41 22.08
C ILE A 3 7.68 -17.42 21.01
N LYS A 4 8.89 -17.94 21.12
CA LYS A 4 9.40 -19.00 20.23
C LYS A 4 9.03 -20.35 20.82
N GLU A 5 8.21 -21.11 20.13
CA GLU A 5 7.92 -22.48 20.46
C GLU A 5 8.52 -23.40 19.38
N ARG A 6 9.10 -24.50 19.82
CA ARG A 6 9.75 -25.48 18.94
C ARG A 6 8.94 -26.76 18.89
N THR A 7 8.47 -27.15 17.71
CA THR A 7 7.74 -28.39 17.51
C THR A 7 8.51 -29.29 16.56
N GLU A 8 8.77 -30.52 16.99
CA GLU A 8 9.39 -31.52 16.14
C GLU A 8 8.33 -32.24 15.31
N LEU A 9 8.40 -32.10 13.99
CA LEU A 9 7.54 -32.80 13.06
C LEU A 9 8.21 -34.15 12.62
N ILE A 10 7.72 -35.24 13.15
CA ILE A 10 8.14 -36.56 12.69
C ILE A 10 7.35 -36.92 11.44
N ARG A 11 7.92 -36.77 10.25
CA ARG A 11 7.35 -37.31 9.02
C ARG A 11 7.53 -38.83 9.00
N LYS A 12 6.44 -39.57 9.18
CA LYS A 12 6.41 -41.01 8.86
C LYS A 12 6.40 -41.18 7.34
N ASN A 13 7.58 -41.36 6.74
CA ASN A 13 7.68 -41.72 5.33
C ASN A 13 7.97 -43.21 5.17
N LYS A 14 7.38 -43.77 4.09
CA LYS A 14 7.47 -45.19 3.73
C LYS A 14 8.94 -45.67 3.56
N LYS A 15 9.19 -46.74 4.18
CA LYS A 15 10.15 -47.84 4.04
C LYS A 15 11.43 -47.70 3.18
N THR A 16 12.21 -46.63 3.08
CA THR A 16 13.59 -46.78 2.53
C THR A 16 14.46 -45.51 2.55
N ALA A 17 14.10 -44.43 3.23
CA ALA A 17 14.99 -43.29 3.35
C ALA A 17 15.40 -43.02 4.81
N PRO A 18 16.64 -42.55 5.10
CA PRO A 18 17.03 -42.16 6.44
C PRO A 18 16.04 -41.14 6.98
N ARG A 19 15.61 -41.33 8.24
CA ARG A 19 14.73 -40.40 8.95
C ARG A 19 15.37 -39.00 8.90
N ARG A 20 14.85 -38.11 8.08
CA ARG A 20 15.13 -36.68 8.21
C ARG A 20 14.22 -36.14 9.31
N GLU A 21 14.78 -35.84 10.44
CA GLU A 21 14.12 -35.04 11.48
C GLU A 21 14.00 -33.65 10.96
N SER A 22 12.77 -33.15 10.82
CA SER A 22 12.50 -31.75 10.45
C SER A 22 12.05 -31.03 11.71
N ILE A 23 12.75 -29.97 12.06
CA ILE A 23 12.39 -29.10 13.18
C ILE A 23 11.58 -27.94 12.61
N LEU A 24 10.39 -27.73 13.15
CA LEU A 24 9.59 -26.54 12.85
C LEU A 24 9.70 -25.60 14.06
N GLU A 25 10.21 -24.42 13.80
CA GLU A 25 10.15 -23.30 14.76
C GLU A 25 8.98 -22.40 14.41
N TYR A 26 8.13 -22.09 15.38
CA TYR A 26 7.05 -21.14 15.19
C TYR A 26 7.06 -20.09 16.29
N SER A 27 6.60 -18.89 15.93
CA SER A 27 6.48 -17.78 16.87
C SER A 27 5.09 -17.17 16.77
N ARG A 28 4.56 -16.74 17.90
CA ARG A 28 3.28 -16.04 17.96
C ARG A 28 3.56 -14.56 18.23
N TYR A 29 2.89 -13.68 17.49
CA TYR A 29 3.03 -12.25 17.59
C TYR A 29 1.66 -11.57 17.59
N ASP A 30 1.40 -10.72 18.56
CA ASP A 30 0.17 -9.93 18.65
C ASP A 30 0.36 -8.60 17.91
N ALA A 31 -0.10 -8.57 16.65
CA ALA A 31 0.05 -7.42 15.78
C ALA A 31 -0.81 -6.23 16.21
N ARG A 32 -0.25 -5.03 16.12
CA ARG A 32 -0.94 -3.75 16.39
C ARG A 32 -1.03 -2.92 15.12
N PRO A 33 -2.00 -2.01 15.00
CA PRO A 33 -2.02 -1.04 13.92
C PRO A 33 -0.71 -0.24 13.85
N GLY A 34 -0.08 -0.20 12.68
CA GLY A 34 1.23 0.38 12.44
C GLY A 34 2.34 -0.64 12.27
N ASP A 35 2.16 -1.86 12.79
CA ASP A 35 3.18 -2.92 12.68
C ASP A 35 3.35 -3.40 11.25
N ARG A 36 4.56 -3.82 10.93
CA ARG A 36 4.90 -4.47 9.66
C ARG A 36 5.68 -5.75 9.93
N LEU A 37 5.16 -6.86 9.41
CA LEU A 37 5.86 -8.14 9.37
C LEU A 37 6.52 -8.26 8.01
N ILE A 38 7.85 -8.42 8.02
CA ILE A 38 8.65 -8.52 6.80
C ILE A 38 9.34 -9.87 6.82
N PHE A 39 9.22 -10.59 5.73
CA PHE A 39 9.85 -11.88 5.53
C PHE A 39 10.48 -11.94 4.14
N PHE A 40 11.61 -12.61 4.03
CA PHE A 40 12.37 -12.67 2.79
C PHE A 40 13.17 -13.96 2.70
N SER A 41 13.55 -14.31 1.46
CA SER A 41 14.47 -15.43 1.21
C SER A 41 15.90 -15.06 1.59
N ASP A 42 16.74 -16.07 1.77
CA ASP A 42 18.16 -15.88 2.07
C ASP A 42 18.93 -15.16 0.97
N GLY A 43 18.47 -15.21 -0.28
CA GLY A 43 19.02 -14.41 -1.37
C GLY A 43 19.03 -12.89 -1.09
N VAL A 44 18.11 -12.39 -0.25
CA VAL A 44 18.15 -10.97 0.20
C VAL A 44 19.37 -10.73 1.11
N THR A 45 19.57 -11.57 2.12
CA THR A 45 20.68 -11.41 3.07
C THR A 45 22.03 -11.79 2.49
N GLN A 46 22.05 -12.65 1.50
CA GLN A 46 23.26 -13.11 0.80
C GLN A 46 23.64 -12.17 -0.39
N SER A 47 22.79 -11.25 -0.77
CA SER A 47 23.07 -10.33 -1.89
C SER A 47 24.40 -9.58 -1.69
N GLY A 48 25.16 -9.40 -2.75
CA GLY A 48 26.48 -8.81 -2.72
C GLY A 48 27.58 -9.68 -2.10
N MET A 49 27.30 -10.94 -1.75
CA MET A 49 28.26 -11.85 -1.12
C MET A 49 29.53 -12.01 -1.98
N GLY A 50 30.69 -11.90 -1.30
CA GLY A 50 32.02 -11.95 -1.94
C GLY A 50 32.49 -10.61 -2.50
N SER A 51 31.71 -9.54 -2.38
CA SER A 51 32.17 -8.19 -2.70
C SER A 51 33.05 -7.62 -1.59
N MET A 52 33.81 -6.57 -1.89
CA MET A 52 34.61 -5.87 -0.88
C MET A 52 33.75 -5.20 0.20
N VAL A 53 32.52 -4.80 -0.13
CA VAL A 53 31.59 -4.12 0.80
C VAL A 53 30.83 -5.14 1.63
N PHE A 54 30.45 -6.24 1.03
CA PHE A 54 29.65 -7.28 1.68
C PHE A 54 30.30 -8.67 1.51
N PRO A 55 31.44 -8.94 2.18
CA PRO A 55 32.13 -10.22 2.01
C PRO A 55 31.27 -11.42 2.42
N PHE A 56 30.33 -11.25 3.37
CA PHE A 56 29.39 -12.27 3.85
C PHE A 56 27.93 -12.03 3.42
N GLY A 57 27.72 -11.17 2.43
CA GLY A 57 26.39 -10.73 2.00
C GLY A 57 25.91 -9.49 2.75
N TRP A 58 24.74 -8.96 2.31
CA TRP A 58 24.15 -7.76 2.90
C TRP A 58 23.83 -7.94 4.39
N GLY A 59 23.38 -9.14 4.79
CA GLY A 59 23.15 -9.48 6.19
C GLY A 59 21.83 -8.94 6.76
N PHE A 60 21.33 -9.63 7.79
CA PHE A 60 20.02 -9.32 8.39
C PHE A 60 19.97 -7.90 9.00
N GLU A 61 21.00 -7.50 9.72
CA GLU A 61 21.04 -6.21 10.40
C GLU A 61 21.01 -5.02 9.44
N ASN A 62 21.69 -5.13 8.29
CA ASN A 62 21.68 -4.10 7.27
C ASN A 62 20.32 -4.05 6.55
N VAL A 63 19.68 -5.20 6.30
CA VAL A 63 18.31 -5.23 5.77
C VAL A 63 17.35 -4.56 6.74
N GLN A 64 17.46 -4.84 8.04
CA GLN A 64 16.63 -4.23 9.07
C GLN A 64 16.83 -2.71 9.10
N THR A 65 18.07 -2.25 9.09
CA THR A 65 18.40 -0.82 9.08
C THR A 65 17.81 -0.13 7.86
N PHE A 66 17.98 -0.72 6.69
CA PHE A 66 17.42 -0.19 5.43
C PHE A 66 15.88 -0.09 5.49
N VAL A 67 15.22 -1.12 5.99
CA VAL A 67 13.76 -1.13 6.14
C VAL A 67 13.30 -0.03 7.09
N LEU A 68 13.96 0.14 8.24
CA LEU A 68 13.63 1.19 9.20
C LEU A 68 13.82 2.58 8.58
N GLN A 69 14.90 2.80 7.84
CA GLN A 69 15.13 4.04 7.10
C GLN A 69 14.02 4.32 6.09
N CYS A 70 13.61 3.34 5.28
CA CYS A 70 12.51 3.49 4.33
C CYS A 70 11.18 3.89 5.02
N ILE A 71 10.93 3.37 6.22
CA ILE A 71 9.73 3.68 7.00
C ILE A 71 9.84 5.07 7.62
N GLU A 72 11.02 5.47 8.09
CA GLU A 72 11.27 6.81 8.65
C GLU A 72 11.11 7.91 7.58
N GLU A 73 11.67 7.69 6.39
CA GLU A 73 11.52 8.60 5.24
C GLU A 73 10.08 8.72 4.77
N ASN A 74 9.33 7.61 4.78
CA ASN A 74 7.92 7.58 4.40
C ASN A 74 7.11 6.68 5.36
N PRO A 75 6.56 7.23 6.45
CA PRO A 75 5.77 6.46 7.42
C PRO A 75 4.53 5.77 6.82
N ASN A 76 4.03 6.29 5.70
CA ASN A 76 2.89 5.75 4.97
C ASN A 76 3.27 4.82 3.80
N ILE A 77 4.54 4.44 3.67
CA ILE A 77 4.99 3.54 2.61
C ILE A 77 4.13 2.27 2.55
N SER A 78 3.67 1.92 1.36
CA SER A 78 2.84 0.73 1.18
C SER A 78 3.66 -0.55 1.35
N ALA A 79 2.98 -1.66 1.71
CA ALA A 79 3.61 -2.97 1.81
C ALA A 79 4.30 -3.37 0.49
N ARG A 80 3.63 -3.13 -0.65
CA ARG A 80 4.17 -3.41 -1.99
C ARG A 80 5.44 -2.60 -2.26
N GLU A 81 5.41 -1.31 -1.97
CA GLU A 81 6.54 -0.43 -2.25
C GLU A 81 7.74 -0.76 -1.37
N LEU A 82 7.51 -1.04 -0.08
CA LEU A 82 8.58 -1.45 0.82
C LEU A 82 9.22 -2.78 0.37
N ALA A 83 8.42 -3.79 0.02
CA ALA A 83 8.92 -5.05 -0.52
C ALA A 83 9.74 -4.83 -1.80
N ARG A 84 9.24 -3.99 -2.72
CA ARG A 84 9.94 -3.63 -3.95
C ARG A 84 11.29 -2.97 -3.67
N LYS A 85 11.35 -2.01 -2.74
CA LYS A 85 12.61 -1.35 -2.36
C LYS A 85 13.64 -2.35 -1.82
N VAL A 86 13.22 -3.30 -0.97
CA VAL A 86 14.12 -4.34 -0.44
C VAL A 86 14.67 -5.21 -1.58
N VAL A 87 13.82 -5.69 -2.47
CA VAL A 87 14.23 -6.53 -3.62
C VAL A 87 15.15 -5.75 -4.56
N GLN A 88 14.83 -4.50 -4.87
CA GLN A 88 15.66 -3.67 -5.73
C GLN A 88 17.03 -3.40 -5.12
N GLN A 89 17.08 -3.11 -3.83
CA GLN A 89 18.34 -2.88 -3.12
C GLN A 89 19.20 -4.14 -3.11
N ALA A 90 18.63 -5.29 -2.78
CA ALA A 90 19.33 -6.57 -2.82
C ALA A 90 19.87 -6.88 -4.23
N SER A 91 19.01 -6.75 -5.25
CA SER A 91 19.42 -6.99 -6.64
C SER A 91 20.54 -6.06 -7.10
N SER A 92 20.57 -4.81 -6.63
CA SER A 92 21.61 -3.84 -6.97
C SER A 92 23.00 -4.25 -6.50
N PHE A 93 23.09 -4.94 -5.35
CA PHE A 93 24.36 -5.44 -4.82
C PHE A 93 24.95 -6.59 -5.64
N ASP A 94 24.11 -7.28 -6.41
CA ASP A 94 24.53 -8.30 -7.39
C ASP A 94 24.56 -7.76 -8.83
N GLY A 95 24.57 -6.44 -9.02
CA GLY A 95 24.59 -5.79 -10.34
C GLY A 95 23.36 -6.10 -11.18
N PHE A 96 22.19 -6.29 -10.55
CA PHE A 96 20.93 -6.72 -11.15
C PHE A 96 20.99 -8.09 -11.84
N SER A 97 21.92 -8.93 -11.43
CA SER A 97 22.05 -10.33 -11.84
C SER A 97 22.15 -11.21 -10.58
N PRO A 98 21.05 -11.42 -9.88
CA PRO A 98 21.06 -12.16 -8.61
C PRO A 98 21.64 -13.55 -8.76
N LYS A 99 22.43 -13.98 -7.77
CA LYS A 99 23.05 -15.31 -7.72
C LYS A 99 22.11 -16.36 -7.13
N ASP A 100 21.06 -15.92 -6.44
CA ASP A 100 20.02 -16.74 -5.84
C ASP A 100 18.67 -16.02 -5.92
N ASP A 101 17.59 -16.72 -5.64
CA ASP A 101 16.22 -16.20 -5.68
C ASP A 101 16.01 -15.13 -4.60
N ILE A 102 15.74 -13.89 -5.03
CA ILE A 102 15.46 -12.75 -4.16
C ILE A 102 13.94 -12.57 -4.04
N THR A 103 13.39 -12.88 -2.88
CA THR A 103 11.96 -12.72 -2.58
C THR A 103 11.78 -11.94 -1.29
N CYS A 104 10.85 -10.99 -1.29
CA CYS A 104 10.45 -10.24 -0.10
C CYS A 104 8.93 -10.11 -0.04
N GLY A 105 8.35 -10.39 1.13
CA GLY A 105 6.95 -10.15 1.42
C GLY A 105 6.81 -9.24 2.63
N VAL A 106 5.78 -8.38 2.58
CA VAL A 106 5.46 -7.45 3.67
C VAL A 106 3.97 -7.54 3.99
N ILE A 107 3.64 -7.74 5.27
CA ILE A 107 2.29 -7.61 5.79
C ILE A 107 2.25 -6.35 6.64
N TYR A 108 1.43 -5.38 6.24
CA TYR A 108 1.24 -4.13 6.98
C TYR A 108 -0.10 -4.16 7.71
N PHE A 109 -0.05 -4.18 9.04
CA PHE A 109 -1.21 -4.10 9.92
C PHE A 109 -1.57 -2.64 10.09
N ARG A 110 -2.72 -2.22 9.57
CA ARG A 110 -3.16 -0.82 9.64
C ARG A 110 -4.66 -0.71 9.86
N ASN A 111 -5.10 0.40 10.39
CA ASN A 111 -6.52 0.73 10.40
C ASN A 111 -7.05 0.82 8.96
N PRO A 112 -8.31 0.47 8.74
CA PRO A 112 -8.99 0.72 7.47
C PRO A 112 -8.83 2.18 7.03
N ARG A 113 -8.74 2.40 5.73
CA ARG A 113 -8.77 3.74 5.13
C ARG A 113 -10.03 3.83 4.30
N ASP A 114 -11.06 4.37 4.91
CA ASP A 114 -12.36 4.49 4.25
C ASP A 114 -12.36 5.69 3.32
N MET A 115 -12.96 5.52 2.14
CA MET A 115 -13.08 6.56 1.14
C MET A 115 -14.48 6.52 0.55
N LEU A 116 -15.14 7.67 0.57
CA LEU A 116 -16.41 7.89 -0.10
C LEU A 116 -16.17 8.59 -1.44
N VAL A 117 -16.64 7.99 -2.50
CA VAL A 117 -16.68 8.62 -3.83
C VAL A 117 -18.13 8.88 -4.18
N VAL A 118 -18.49 10.15 -4.34
CA VAL A 118 -19.82 10.57 -4.76
C VAL A 118 -19.76 10.98 -6.22
N THR A 119 -20.49 10.25 -7.07
CA THR A 119 -20.55 10.50 -8.52
C THR A 119 -21.96 10.43 -9.02
N GLY A 120 -22.34 11.40 -9.85
CA GLY A 120 -23.69 11.55 -10.40
C GLY A 120 -24.70 12.12 -9.39
N PRO A 121 -25.71 12.84 -9.90
CA PRO A 121 -26.81 13.33 -9.07
C PRO A 121 -27.75 12.17 -8.66
N PRO A 122 -28.46 12.29 -7.53
CA PRO A 122 -29.56 11.39 -7.22
C PRO A 122 -30.61 11.37 -8.33
N VAL A 123 -31.24 10.22 -8.55
CA VAL A 123 -32.30 10.08 -9.55
C VAL A 123 -33.49 11.00 -9.21
N LEU A 124 -33.82 11.11 -7.92
CA LEU A 124 -34.88 11.99 -7.41
C LEU A 124 -34.24 13.17 -6.71
N LYS A 125 -34.61 14.38 -7.10
CA LYS A 125 -34.11 15.63 -6.51
C LYS A 125 -34.38 15.73 -5.00
N GLU A 126 -35.42 15.10 -4.52
CA GLU A 126 -35.77 15.00 -3.09
C GLU A 126 -34.65 14.37 -2.26
N ASN A 127 -33.82 13.53 -2.89
CA ASN A 127 -32.70 12.86 -2.25
C ASN A 127 -31.40 13.69 -2.20
N ASP A 128 -31.38 14.88 -2.80
CA ASP A 128 -30.19 15.76 -2.79
C ASP A 128 -29.73 16.02 -1.34
N LYS A 129 -30.67 16.33 -0.47
CA LYS A 129 -30.40 16.59 0.96
C LYS A 129 -29.89 15.32 1.69
N VAL A 130 -30.43 14.17 1.37
CA VAL A 130 -30.00 12.89 1.98
C VAL A 130 -28.57 12.56 1.57
N VAL A 131 -28.25 12.71 0.29
CA VAL A 131 -26.86 12.48 -0.21
C VAL A 131 -25.90 13.48 0.43
N ALA A 132 -26.28 14.73 0.57
CA ALA A 132 -25.44 15.74 1.22
C ALA A 132 -25.20 15.41 2.72
N GLN A 133 -26.21 14.94 3.43
CA GLN A 133 -26.06 14.51 4.83
C GLN A 133 -25.17 13.26 4.98
N LEU A 134 -25.32 12.28 4.09
CA LEU A 134 -24.45 11.10 4.06
C LEU A 134 -22.99 11.48 3.79
N PHE A 135 -22.79 12.37 2.82
CA PHE A 135 -21.46 12.91 2.52
C PHE A 135 -20.85 13.64 3.72
N ASP A 136 -21.62 14.51 4.37
CA ASP A 136 -21.14 15.31 5.49
C ASP A 136 -20.77 14.44 6.71
N SER A 137 -21.61 13.46 7.03
CA SER A 137 -21.43 12.56 8.19
C SER A 137 -20.39 11.45 7.98
N PHE A 138 -19.91 11.23 6.75
CA PHE A 138 -18.95 10.17 6.49
C PHE A 138 -17.61 10.48 7.14
N ASP A 139 -17.08 9.53 7.92
CA ASP A 139 -15.74 9.59 8.52
C ASP A 139 -14.73 8.87 7.63
N GLY A 140 -13.92 9.64 6.92
CA GLY A 140 -12.96 9.14 5.95
C GLY A 140 -12.68 10.14 4.85
N ARG A 141 -11.92 9.73 3.83
CA ARG A 141 -11.67 10.57 2.65
C ARG A 141 -12.92 10.71 1.80
N LYS A 142 -13.14 11.91 1.26
CA LYS A 142 -14.33 12.25 0.49
C LYS A 142 -13.94 12.84 -0.86
N ILE A 143 -14.30 12.14 -1.92
CA ILE A 143 -14.04 12.58 -3.31
C ILE A 143 -15.39 12.82 -3.98
N VAL A 144 -15.51 13.97 -4.62
CA VAL A 144 -16.69 14.34 -5.41
C VAL A 144 -16.32 14.35 -6.88
N CYS A 145 -16.99 13.51 -7.68
CA CYS A 145 -16.77 13.41 -9.12
C CYS A 145 -17.98 13.98 -9.87
N GLY A 146 -17.75 15.07 -10.60
CA GLY A 146 -18.74 15.71 -11.44
C GLY A 146 -19.26 17.04 -10.91
N GLY A 147 -19.26 18.06 -11.79
CA GLY A 147 -19.66 19.41 -11.43
C GLY A 147 -21.12 19.51 -10.94
N THR A 148 -22.03 18.73 -11.52
CA THR A 148 -23.43 18.67 -11.05
C THR A 148 -23.53 18.16 -9.62
N THR A 149 -22.82 17.07 -9.31
CA THR A 149 -22.78 16.50 -7.95
C THR A 149 -22.17 17.49 -6.96
N ALA A 150 -21.08 18.14 -7.35
CA ALA A 150 -20.43 19.16 -6.53
C ALA A 150 -21.36 20.34 -6.25
N ASN A 151 -22.10 20.82 -7.26
CA ASN A 151 -23.07 21.91 -7.10
C ASN A 151 -24.23 21.54 -6.17
N ILE A 152 -24.70 20.28 -6.22
CA ILE A 152 -25.73 19.80 -5.29
C ILE A 152 -25.20 19.85 -3.85
N LEU A 153 -24.03 19.25 -3.60
CA LEU A 153 -23.41 19.25 -2.27
C LEU A 153 -23.13 20.68 -1.77
N SER A 154 -22.59 21.54 -2.65
CA SER A 154 -22.35 22.97 -2.36
C SER A 154 -23.62 23.68 -1.91
N ARG A 155 -24.71 23.48 -2.63
CA ARG A 155 -26.02 24.09 -2.30
C ARG A 155 -26.60 23.56 -0.99
N GLU A 156 -26.66 22.23 -0.84
CA GLU A 156 -27.29 21.61 0.33
C GLU A 156 -26.50 21.82 1.62
N LEU A 157 -25.17 21.90 1.52
CA LEU A 157 -24.28 22.10 2.68
C LEU A 157 -23.88 23.57 2.86
N ASN A 158 -24.30 24.45 1.96
CA ASN A 158 -23.91 25.89 1.93
C ASN A 158 -22.38 26.09 1.95
N ARG A 159 -21.66 25.31 1.13
CA ARG A 159 -20.20 25.35 1.00
C ARG A 159 -19.79 25.81 -0.38
N LYS A 160 -18.76 26.68 -0.47
CA LYS A 160 -18.25 27.21 -1.73
C LYS A 160 -17.32 26.22 -2.42
N ILE A 161 -17.40 26.18 -3.76
CA ILE A 161 -16.46 25.44 -4.60
C ILE A 161 -15.46 26.46 -5.19
N ASN A 162 -14.19 26.22 -5.01
CA ASN A 162 -13.10 27.03 -5.55
C ASN A 162 -12.28 26.20 -6.55
N VAL A 163 -12.19 26.65 -7.79
CA VAL A 163 -11.38 25.97 -8.83
C VAL A 163 -9.91 26.28 -8.59
N ILE A 164 -9.07 25.25 -8.56
CA ILE A 164 -7.62 25.39 -8.46
C ILE A 164 -7.03 25.42 -9.86
N LEU A 165 -6.51 26.59 -10.26
CA LEU A 165 -5.84 26.78 -11.56
C LEU A 165 -4.32 26.58 -11.49
N LYS A 166 -3.84 25.83 -10.51
CA LYS A 166 -2.43 25.43 -10.38
C LYS A 166 -2.19 24.09 -11.07
N ASP A 167 -1.06 23.97 -11.76
CA ASP A 167 -0.60 22.70 -12.36
C ASP A 167 -1.64 22.08 -13.29
N ILE A 168 -2.13 22.86 -14.24
CA ILE A 168 -3.16 22.43 -15.21
C ILE A 168 -2.56 21.32 -16.09
N ASP A 169 -3.11 20.12 -15.96
CA ASP A 169 -2.82 19.01 -16.87
C ASP A 169 -3.61 19.22 -18.19
N PRO A 170 -2.98 19.01 -19.37
CA PRO A 170 -3.68 19.20 -20.65
C PRO A 170 -4.79 18.16 -20.92
N VAL A 171 -4.78 17.05 -20.20
CA VAL A 171 -5.72 15.93 -20.40
C VAL A 171 -6.77 15.85 -19.30
N VAL A 172 -6.36 16.15 -18.05
CA VAL A 172 -7.25 16.07 -16.88
C VAL A 172 -7.70 17.46 -16.49
N PRO A 173 -9.01 17.72 -16.42
CA PRO A 173 -9.52 19.02 -15.98
C PRO A 173 -9.03 19.41 -14.58
N PRO A 174 -8.93 20.71 -14.29
CA PRO A 174 -8.47 21.21 -13.00
C PRO A 174 -9.36 20.69 -11.86
N ILE A 175 -8.74 20.38 -10.74
CA ILE A 175 -9.45 20.03 -9.51
C ILE A 175 -10.03 21.27 -8.84
N SER A 176 -11.04 21.04 -8.03
CA SER A 176 -11.64 22.10 -7.18
C SER A 176 -11.56 21.69 -5.72
N GLU A 177 -11.63 22.70 -4.86
CA GLU A 177 -11.72 22.55 -3.41
C GLU A 177 -13.13 22.88 -2.93
N MET A 178 -13.60 22.12 -1.97
CA MET A 178 -14.82 22.39 -1.22
C MET A 178 -14.61 21.94 0.22
N GLU A 179 -15.04 22.73 1.17
CA GLU A 179 -14.94 22.36 2.59
C GLU A 179 -15.60 21.00 2.86
N GLY A 180 -14.87 20.11 3.53
CA GLY A 180 -15.31 18.74 3.85
C GLY A 180 -15.14 17.74 2.70
N ALA A 181 -14.58 18.12 1.55
CA ALA A 181 -14.13 17.23 0.49
C ALA A 181 -12.60 17.25 0.41
N ASP A 182 -11.97 16.09 0.27
CA ASP A 182 -10.53 15.99 0.00
C ASP A 182 -10.22 16.36 -1.45
N MET A 183 -11.17 16.12 -2.36
CA MET A 183 -11.02 16.41 -3.77
C MET A 183 -12.38 16.58 -4.44
N VAL A 184 -12.50 17.57 -5.30
CA VAL A 184 -13.62 17.74 -6.22
C VAL A 184 -13.08 17.73 -7.64
N THR A 185 -13.55 16.81 -8.48
CA THR A 185 -13.08 16.66 -9.86
C THR A 185 -14.23 16.81 -10.86
N GLU A 186 -13.86 17.01 -12.11
CA GLU A 186 -14.75 16.74 -13.23
C GLU A 186 -15.07 15.22 -13.27
N GLY A 187 -16.22 14.84 -13.81
CA GLY A 187 -16.73 13.47 -13.71
C GLY A 187 -16.01 12.48 -14.64
N ILE A 188 -16.50 12.42 -15.89
CA ILE A 188 -16.20 11.30 -16.81
C ILE A 188 -14.73 11.25 -17.22
N ILE A 189 -14.10 12.37 -17.51
CA ILE A 189 -12.71 12.43 -18.00
C ILE A 189 -11.77 11.95 -16.89
N THR A 190 -11.91 12.46 -15.68
CA THR A 190 -11.08 12.05 -14.55
C THR A 190 -11.28 10.58 -14.21
N MET A 191 -12.52 10.09 -14.17
CA MET A 191 -12.83 8.69 -13.91
C MET A 191 -12.27 7.76 -14.99
N GLY A 192 -12.36 8.14 -16.27
CA GLY A 192 -11.75 7.41 -17.37
C GLY A 192 -10.23 7.30 -17.24
N LYS A 193 -9.55 8.38 -16.84
CA LYS A 193 -8.11 8.36 -16.63
C LYS A 193 -7.71 7.49 -15.43
N VAL A 194 -8.46 7.52 -14.36
CA VAL A 194 -8.25 6.63 -13.21
C VAL A 194 -8.40 5.17 -13.60
N SER A 195 -9.44 4.82 -14.39
CA SER A 195 -9.63 3.46 -14.91
C SER A 195 -8.42 2.99 -15.73
N GLU A 196 -7.98 3.81 -16.69
CA GLU A 196 -6.79 3.52 -17.51
C GLU A 196 -5.53 3.26 -16.66
N ILE A 197 -5.29 4.09 -15.64
CA ILE A 197 -4.13 3.91 -14.74
C ILE A 197 -4.24 2.60 -13.95
N LEU A 198 -5.43 2.28 -13.44
CA LEU A 198 -5.65 1.04 -12.67
C LEU A 198 -5.49 -0.20 -13.54
N GLU A 199 -6.00 -0.20 -14.77
CA GLU A 199 -5.85 -1.29 -15.74
C GLU A 199 -4.37 -1.53 -16.12
N ASN A 200 -3.57 -0.46 -16.21
CA ASN A 200 -2.14 -0.53 -16.50
C ASN A 200 -1.27 -0.82 -15.27
N GLY A 201 -1.84 -1.25 -14.15
CA GLY A 201 -1.14 -1.67 -12.94
C GLY A 201 -0.80 -0.56 -11.95
N GLY A 202 -1.38 0.63 -12.10
CA GLY A 202 -1.36 1.70 -11.12
C GLY A 202 0.05 2.27 -10.84
N ASN A 203 0.83 2.49 -11.90
CA ASN A 203 2.12 3.19 -11.81
C ASN A 203 1.93 4.67 -12.12
#